data_dc4fe9ede1912faa36020a3624b3aa3a
#
_entry.id   dc4fe9ede1912faa36020a3624b3aa3a
#
_cell.length_a   1.000
_cell.length_b   1.000
_cell.length_c   1.000
_cell.angle_alpha   90.00
_cell.angle_beta   90.00
_cell.angle_gamma   90.00
#
_symmetry.space_group_name_H-M   'P 1'
#
loop_
_entity.id
_entity.type
_entity.pdbx_description
1 polymer ?
#
loop_
_entity_poly.entity_id
_entity_poly.type
_entity_poly.pdbx_seq_one_letter_code
_entity_poly.pdbx_strand_id
1 'polypeptide(L)'
;MSGGELLRLVPWRDLVDILLVAVVVYNLLLLIRGTRAVKILLGILFVGSSFYLARMAGLNTLETILEKFLIVLPFAILVLFQHEIRRALASFGRNPFWRRAGTDDDSSFQEVVLATTTLASRRVGALVVLERLEGLRDFVENGVRLDAAVSFDLLISIFTPGTPLHDGAAIIRQGRLAAAACFLPLTQNAELSKEFGTRHRAALGISEETDAVAVVVSEETGVISLAFDGQMTTDLDAKTLRNTLYKLLVTDLHPRTGAPA
;
A
#
# COMPACT_ATOMS: atom_id res chain seq x y z
N MET A 1 25.85 42.11 24.16
CA MET A 1 25.36 40.84 24.70
C MET A 1 25.90 39.73 23.81
N SER A 2 26.81 38.91 24.31
CA SER A 2 27.45 37.88 23.55
C SER A 2 26.54 36.65 23.46
N GLY A 3 26.54 35.95 22.30
CA GLY A 3 25.66 34.81 22.07
C GLY A 3 25.77 33.63 23.06
N GLY A 4 26.77 33.67 23.95
CA GLY A 4 26.95 32.70 25.04
C GLY A 4 26.06 32.89 26.27
N GLU A 5 25.49 34.05 26.45
CA GLU A 5 24.56 34.31 27.57
C GLU A 5 23.13 33.91 27.28
N LEU A 6 22.72 33.89 26.00
CA LEU A 6 21.40 33.43 25.59
C LEU A 6 21.25 31.91 25.72
N LEU A 7 22.34 31.14 25.57
CA LEU A 7 22.34 29.67 25.72
C LEU A 7 22.22 29.20 27.18
N ARG A 8 22.51 30.05 28.17
CA ARG A 8 22.38 29.73 29.62
C ARG A 8 20.96 29.92 30.14
N LEU A 9 20.07 30.61 29.41
CA LEU A 9 18.70 30.89 29.79
C LEU A 9 17.68 29.85 29.30
N VAL A 10 18.09 28.93 28.41
CA VAL A 10 17.19 27.88 27.91
C VAL A 10 17.30 26.67 28.85
N PRO A 11 16.27 26.38 29.66
CA PRO A 11 16.27 25.16 30.47
C PRO A 11 16.39 23.93 29.57
N TRP A 12 17.11 22.92 30.03
CA TRP A 12 17.34 21.67 29.26
C TRP A 12 16.02 21.02 28.77
N ARG A 13 14.91 21.29 29.45
CA ARG A 13 13.56 20.83 29.07
C ARG A 13 13.09 21.46 27.77
N ASP A 14 13.39 22.71 27.50
CA ASP A 14 13.01 23.40 26.28
C ASP A 14 13.83 22.87 25.08
N LEU A 15 15.09 22.50 25.32
CA LEU A 15 15.93 21.83 24.32
C LEU A 15 15.38 20.47 23.95
N VAL A 16 14.93 19.68 24.94
CA VAL A 16 14.30 18.37 24.71
C VAL A 16 12.96 18.52 23.98
N ASP A 17 12.15 19.52 24.36
CA ASP A 17 10.87 19.81 23.71
C ASP A 17 11.06 20.19 22.24
N ILE A 18 11.98 21.10 21.95
CA ILE A 18 12.34 21.50 20.59
C ILE A 18 12.85 20.30 19.77
N LEU A 19 13.70 19.45 20.35
CA LEU A 19 14.22 18.26 19.69
C LEU A 19 13.09 17.26 19.39
N LEU A 20 12.20 17.05 20.34
CA LEU A 20 11.07 16.13 20.21
C LEU A 20 10.10 16.62 19.15
N VAL A 21 9.76 17.92 19.14
CA VAL A 21 8.95 18.55 18.11
C VAL A 21 9.64 18.46 16.75
N ALA A 22 10.95 18.72 16.67
CA ALA A 22 11.72 18.62 15.43
C ALA A 22 11.72 17.19 14.88
N VAL A 23 11.87 16.16 15.71
CA VAL A 23 11.80 14.75 15.33
C VAL A 23 10.39 14.39 14.83
N VAL A 24 9.35 14.83 15.52
CA VAL A 24 7.96 14.60 15.11
C VAL A 24 7.69 15.26 13.76
N VAL A 25 8.06 16.52 13.60
CA VAL A 25 7.88 17.27 12.34
C VAL A 25 8.71 16.65 11.21
N TYR A 26 9.95 16.24 11.49
CA TYR A 26 10.81 15.58 10.50
C TYR A 26 10.20 14.26 10.02
N ASN A 27 9.73 13.40 10.93
CA ASN A 27 9.07 12.14 10.56
C ASN A 27 7.76 12.39 9.81
N LEU A 28 6.99 13.41 10.20
CA LEU A 28 5.78 13.82 9.49
C LEU A 28 6.09 14.28 8.07
N LEU A 29 7.13 15.09 7.87
CA LEU A 29 7.56 15.55 6.56
C LEU A 29 8.11 14.41 5.69
N LEU A 30 8.78 13.44 6.31
CA LEU A 30 9.29 12.24 5.61
C LEU A 30 8.14 11.35 5.12
N LEU A 31 7.09 11.19 5.94
CA LEU A 31 5.87 10.44 5.62
C LEU A 31 5.09 11.10 4.46
N ILE A 32 5.17 12.42 4.35
CA ILE A 32 4.45 13.21 3.35
C ILE A 32 5.20 13.25 1.99
N ARG A 33 6.51 12.97 1.96
CA ARG A 33 7.35 13.12 0.78
C ARG A 33 6.95 12.16 -0.33
N GLY A 34 6.43 12.72 -1.45
CA GLY A 34 6.07 11.96 -2.65
C GLY A 34 4.60 11.52 -2.74
N THR A 35 3.76 11.80 -1.73
CA THR A 35 2.37 11.36 -1.69
C THR A 35 1.38 12.44 -2.19
N ARG A 36 0.16 12.00 -2.54
CA ARG A 36 -1.00 12.89 -2.84
C ARG A 36 -1.27 13.87 -1.69
N ALA A 37 -0.88 13.51 -0.46
CA ALA A 37 -1.04 14.32 0.75
C ALA A 37 -0.32 15.69 0.66
N VAL A 38 0.83 15.80 -0.01
CA VAL A 38 1.53 17.09 -0.20
C VAL A 38 0.68 18.09 -0.97
N LYS A 39 0.03 17.64 -2.04
CA LYS A 39 -0.83 18.51 -2.87
C LYS A 39 -2.03 19.03 -2.07
N ILE A 40 -2.59 18.18 -1.22
CA ILE A 40 -3.73 18.54 -0.35
C ILE A 40 -3.27 19.52 0.73
N LEU A 41 -2.12 19.28 1.37
CA LEU A 41 -1.56 20.17 2.38
C LEU A 41 -1.28 21.57 1.81
N LEU A 42 -0.72 21.66 0.60
CA LEU A 42 -0.53 22.93 -0.11
C LEU A 42 -1.86 23.62 -0.42
N GLY A 43 -2.88 22.86 -0.79
CA GLY A 43 -4.25 23.39 -0.98
C GLY A 43 -4.83 23.97 0.30
N ILE A 44 -4.68 23.29 1.42
CA ILE A 44 -5.14 23.78 2.74
C ILE A 44 -4.38 25.04 3.14
N LEU A 45 -3.07 25.05 2.96
CA LEU A 45 -2.23 26.23 3.25
C LEU A 45 -2.63 27.42 2.37
N PHE A 46 -2.93 27.17 1.09
CA PHE A 46 -3.40 28.21 0.16
C PHE A 46 -4.75 28.80 0.60
N VAL A 47 -5.72 27.97 0.98
CA VAL A 47 -7.02 28.42 1.48
C VAL A 47 -6.87 29.20 2.79
N GLY A 48 -6.06 28.72 3.72
CA GLY A 48 -5.80 29.39 4.99
C GLY A 48 -5.10 30.76 4.81
N SER A 49 -4.11 30.83 3.92
CA SER A 49 -3.44 32.10 3.61
C SER A 49 -4.38 33.09 2.89
N SER A 50 -5.23 32.59 1.99
CA SER A 50 -6.23 33.40 1.30
C SER A 50 -7.26 33.98 2.28
N PHE A 51 -7.70 33.20 3.27
CA PHE A 51 -8.57 33.68 4.34
C PHE A 51 -7.93 34.81 5.16
N TYR A 52 -6.67 34.62 5.55
CA TYR A 52 -5.95 35.62 6.32
C TYR A 52 -5.76 36.94 5.52
N LEU A 53 -5.42 36.83 4.22
CA LEU A 53 -5.28 37.99 3.34
C LEU A 53 -6.61 38.70 3.11
N ALA A 54 -7.71 37.96 2.91
CA ALA A 54 -9.05 38.53 2.73
C ALA A 54 -9.48 39.35 3.95
N ARG A 55 -9.19 38.83 5.16
CA ARG A 55 -9.46 39.51 6.43
C ARG A 55 -8.63 40.78 6.57
N MET A 56 -7.33 40.76 6.25
CA MET A 56 -6.47 41.94 6.30
C MET A 56 -6.86 43.01 5.26
N ALA A 57 -7.35 42.58 4.10
CA ALA A 57 -7.79 43.47 3.03
C ALA A 57 -9.23 44.01 3.22
N GLY A 58 -9.95 43.57 4.26
CA GLY A 58 -11.34 44.00 4.55
C GLY A 58 -12.35 43.46 3.50
N LEU A 59 -12.05 42.34 2.85
CA LEU A 59 -12.92 41.73 1.82
C LEU A 59 -13.99 40.85 2.46
N ASN A 60 -15.00 41.49 3.07
CA ASN A 60 -16.03 40.81 3.90
C ASN A 60 -16.72 39.64 3.21
N THR A 61 -17.04 39.75 1.92
CA THR A 61 -17.72 38.68 1.17
C THR A 61 -16.81 37.45 1.03
N LEU A 62 -15.55 37.66 0.65
CA LEU A 62 -14.59 36.59 0.48
C LEU A 62 -14.25 35.95 1.85
N GLU A 63 -14.07 36.75 2.88
CA GLU A 63 -13.85 36.29 4.26
C GLU A 63 -14.99 35.36 4.70
N THR A 64 -16.25 35.76 4.54
CA THR A 64 -17.42 34.96 4.91
C THR A 64 -17.51 33.63 4.16
N ILE A 65 -17.20 33.63 2.86
CA ILE A 65 -17.20 32.40 2.05
C ILE A 65 -16.09 31.44 2.55
N LEU A 66 -14.87 31.94 2.72
CA LEU A 66 -13.73 31.15 3.16
C LEU A 66 -13.90 30.64 4.59
N GLU A 67 -14.51 31.43 5.48
CA GLU A 67 -14.82 31.00 6.85
C GLU A 67 -15.76 29.77 6.85
N LYS A 68 -16.86 29.83 6.10
CA LYS A 68 -17.78 28.70 5.97
C LYS A 68 -17.12 27.48 5.34
N PHE A 69 -16.25 27.69 4.34
CA PHE A 69 -15.47 26.61 3.72
C PHE A 69 -14.51 25.96 4.72
N LEU A 70 -13.80 26.75 5.55
CA LEU A 70 -12.89 26.25 6.58
C LEU A 70 -13.60 25.41 7.65
N ILE A 71 -14.88 25.70 7.96
CA ILE A 71 -15.68 24.90 8.90
C ILE A 71 -15.97 23.50 8.31
N VAL A 72 -16.22 23.40 7.01
CA VAL A 72 -16.52 22.12 6.33
C VAL A 72 -15.25 21.34 5.99
N LEU A 73 -14.12 22.02 5.83
CA LEU A 73 -12.85 21.44 5.38
C LEU A 73 -12.38 20.24 6.22
N PRO A 74 -12.43 20.23 7.58
CA PRO A 74 -12.03 19.05 8.37
C PRO A 74 -12.84 17.81 8.04
N PHE A 75 -14.14 17.93 7.78
CA PHE A 75 -14.99 16.81 7.38
C PHE A 75 -14.64 16.30 5.98
N ALA A 76 -14.39 17.21 5.05
CA ALA A 76 -13.92 16.86 3.71
C ALA A 76 -12.57 16.13 3.75
N ILE A 77 -11.64 16.56 4.60
CA ILE A 77 -10.35 15.91 4.83
C ILE A 77 -10.57 14.50 5.40
N LEU A 78 -11.42 14.34 6.40
CA LEU A 78 -11.73 13.04 7.00
C LEU A 78 -12.24 12.04 5.95
N VAL A 79 -13.14 12.49 5.07
CA VAL A 79 -13.67 11.65 3.98
C VAL A 79 -12.60 11.34 2.93
N LEU A 80 -11.78 12.33 2.54
CA LEU A 80 -10.70 12.14 1.57
C LEU A 80 -9.63 11.16 2.07
N PHE A 81 -9.30 11.21 3.37
CA PHE A 81 -8.26 10.38 3.98
C PHE A 81 -8.82 9.16 4.72
N GLN A 82 -10.08 8.77 4.49
CA GLN A 82 -10.67 7.64 5.19
C GLN A 82 -9.86 6.33 5.00
N HIS A 83 -9.30 6.11 3.80
CA HIS A 83 -8.48 4.91 3.50
C HIS A 83 -7.15 4.95 4.24
N GLU A 84 -6.48 6.11 4.27
CA GLU A 84 -5.21 6.31 4.98
C GLU A 84 -5.40 6.19 6.49
N ILE A 85 -6.50 6.76 7.03
CA ILE A 85 -6.85 6.65 8.45
C ILE A 85 -7.17 5.20 8.80
N ARG A 86 -7.95 4.49 7.96
CA ARG A 86 -8.25 3.06 8.13
C ARG A 86 -6.96 2.23 8.12
N ARG A 87 -6.05 2.50 7.17
CA ARG A 87 -4.74 1.84 7.07
C ARG A 87 -3.87 2.09 8.30
N ALA A 88 -3.79 3.34 8.77
CA ALA A 88 -3.06 3.71 9.96
C ALA A 88 -3.65 3.04 11.22
N LEU A 89 -4.97 3.09 11.41
CA LEU A 89 -5.64 2.44 12.55
C LEU A 89 -5.49 0.93 12.54
N ALA A 90 -5.57 0.29 11.36
CA ALA A 90 -5.34 -1.14 11.22
C ALA A 90 -3.91 -1.54 11.61
N SER A 91 -2.92 -0.67 11.37
CA SER A 91 -1.53 -0.91 11.79
C SER A 91 -1.33 -0.83 13.30
N PHE A 92 -2.06 0.05 14.00
CA PHE A 92 -1.99 0.18 15.47
C PHE A 92 -2.67 -0.98 16.23
N GLY A 93 -3.71 -1.59 15.66
CA GLY A 93 -4.48 -2.67 16.30
C GLY A 93 -3.81 -4.05 16.22
N ARG A 94 -2.72 -4.19 15.50
CA ARG A 94 -2.04 -5.48 15.31
C ARG A 94 -0.95 -5.68 16.34
N ASN A 95 -1.21 -6.56 17.30
CA ASN A 95 -0.21 -7.08 18.22
C ASN A 95 0.86 -7.85 17.41
N PRO A 96 2.14 -7.45 17.42
CA PRO A 96 3.21 -8.17 16.72
C PRO A 96 3.43 -9.59 17.30
N PHE A 97 2.82 -9.88 18.44
CA PHE A 97 2.98 -11.14 19.19
C PHE A 97 2.22 -12.34 18.58
N TRP A 98 1.22 -12.11 17.71
CA TRP A 98 0.42 -13.21 17.11
C TRP A 98 0.93 -13.64 15.74
N ARG A 99 1.94 -12.99 15.23
CA ARG A 99 2.56 -13.35 13.96
C ARG A 99 3.75 -14.25 14.22
N ARG A 100 3.50 -15.54 14.47
CA ARG A 100 4.49 -16.57 14.22
C ARG A 100 4.73 -16.56 12.72
N ALA A 101 5.81 -15.89 12.29
CA ALA A 101 6.43 -16.17 11.00
C ALA A 101 6.90 -17.61 11.08
N GLY A 102 6.05 -18.52 10.64
CA GLY A 102 6.41 -19.92 10.48
C GLY A 102 7.36 -20.03 9.29
N THR A 103 8.24 -20.99 9.36
CA THR A 103 9.11 -21.47 8.28
C THR A 103 8.35 -21.85 6.99
N ASP A 104 7.01 -21.78 7.00
CA ASP A 104 6.13 -22.10 5.87
C ASP A 104 6.02 -20.95 4.85
N ASP A 105 6.36 -19.71 5.22
CA ASP A 105 6.24 -18.56 4.29
C ASP A 105 7.27 -18.65 3.15
N ASP A 106 8.50 -19.08 3.42
CA ASP A 106 9.56 -19.16 2.38
C ASP A 106 9.25 -20.27 1.35
N SER A 107 8.65 -21.38 1.77
CA SER A 107 8.19 -22.44 0.87
C SER A 107 7.04 -21.97 0.00
N SER A 108 6.07 -21.25 0.56
CA SER A 108 4.91 -20.72 -0.16
C SER A 108 5.32 -19.74 -1.27
N PHE A 109 6.33 -18.89 -1.04
CA PHE A 109 6.82 -17.96 -2.07
C PHE A 109 7.52 -18.68 -3.22
N GLN A 110 8.27 -19.76 -2.92
CA GLN A 110 8.91 -20.57 -3.95
C GLN A 110 7.87 -21.23 -4.87
N GLU A 111 6.79 -21.76 -4.28
CA GLU A 111 5.68 -22.35 -5.03
C GLU A 111 4.99 -21.30 -5.94
N VAL A 112 4.78 -20.09 -5.46
CA VAL A 112 4.22 -18.98 -6.25
C VAL A 112 5.15 -18.61 -7.40
N VAL A 113 6.46 -18.46 -7.17
CA VAL A 113 7.43 -18.14 -8.22
C VAL A 113 7.49 -19.22 -9.27
N LEU A 114 7.51 -20.50 -8.86
CA LEU A 114 7.55 -21.63 -9.78
C LEU A 114 6.26 -21.72 -10.62
N ALA A 115 5.11 -21.56 -9.99
CA ALA A 115 3.81 -21.59 -10.66
C ALA A 115 3.68 -20.44 -11.66
N THR A 116 3.96 -19.21 -11.26
CA THR A 116 3.86 -18.03 -12.13
C THR A 116 4.83 -18.09 -13.30
N THR A 117 6.07 -18.56 -13.08
CA THR A 117 7.04 -18.76 -14.16
C THR A 117 6.57 -19.83 -15.18
N THR A 118 5.97 -20.92 -14.68
CA THR A 118 5.43 -21.97 -15.54
C THR A 118 4.20 -21.49 -16.33
N LEU A 119 3.28 -20.76 -15.66
CA LEU A 119 2.12 -20.15 -16.32
C LEU A 119 2.55 -19.14 -17.39
N ALA A 120 3.56 -18.35 -17.10
CA ALA A 120 4.17 -17.38 -18.03
C ALA A 120 4.71 -18.07 -19.29
N SER A 121 5.47 -19.17 -19.13
CA SER A 121 6.01 -19.93 -20.26
C SER A 121 4.91 -20.55 -21.15
N ARG A 122 3.74 -20.82 -20.57
CA ARG A 122 2.55 -21.37 -21.27
C ARG A 122 1.61 -20.28 -21.75
N ARG A 123 1.89 -19.00 -21.46
CA ARG A 123 1.00 -17.85 -21.70
C ARG A 123 -0.39 -18.05 -21.10
N VAL A 124 -0.45 -18.56 -19.89
CA VAL A 124 -1.68 -18.70 -19.13
C VAL A 124 -1.79 -17.53 -18.16
N GLY A 125 -2.86 -16.77 -18.28
CA GLY A 125 -3.11 -15.62 -17.43
C GLY A 125 -3.34 -16.02 -15.97
N ALA A 126 -2.67 -15.33 -15.04
CA ALA A 126 -2.80 -15.59 -13.61
C ALA A 126 -2.73 -14.30 -12.81
N LEU A 127 -3.42 -14.28 -11.67
CA LEU A 127 -3.36 -13.18 -10.69
C LEU A 127 -3.28 -13.78 -9.28
N VAL A 128 -2.12 -13.67 -8.65
CA VAL A 128 -1.88 -14.13 -7.28
C VAL A 128 -1.67 -12.93 -6.38
N VAL A 129 -2.46 -12.83 -5.32
CA VAL A 129 -2.39 -11.73 -4.34
C VAL A 129 -1.94 -12.26 -3.00
N LEU A 130 -0.90 -11.64 -2.45
CA LEU A 130 -0.31 -11.99 -1.16
C LEU A 130 -0.70 -10.92 -0.13
N GLU A 131 -1.45 -11.35 0.90
CA GLU A 131 -1.85 -10.49 2.01
C GLU A 131 -0.63 -10.08 2.84
N ARG A 132 -0.56 -8.80 3.20
CA ARG A 132 0.48 -8.27 4.08
C ARG A 132 -0.11 -7.86 5.43
N LEU A 133 -0.06 -6.58 5.73
CA LEU A 133 -0.55 -6.02 7.00
C LEU A 133 -2.05 -5.77 6.97
N GLU A 134 -2.59 -5.31 5.87
CA GLU A 134 -4.01 -5.07 5.68
C GLU A 134 -4.73 -6.36 5.28
N GLY A 135 -5.77 -6.72 6.03
CA GLY A 135 -6.50 -7.97 5.80
C GLY A 135 -7.36 -7.91 4.54
N LEU A 136 -7.31 -8.96 3.74
CA LEU A 136 -8.07 -9.09 2.49
C LEU A 136 -9.39 -9.87 2.66
N ARG A 137 -9.94 -9.90 3.88
CA ARG A 137 -11.13 -10.70 4.20
C ARG A 137 -12.31 -10.42 3.28
N ASP A 138 -12.57 -9.16 3.01
CA ASP A 138 -13.73 -8.73 2.19
C ASP A 138 -13.61 -9.27 0.75
N PHE A 139 -12.39 -9.35 0.22
CA PHE A 139 -12.11 -9.92 -1.11
C PHE A 139 -12.15 -11.44 -1.11
N VAL A 140 -11.69 -12.10 -0.04
CA VAL A 140 -11.78 -13.56 0.15
C VAL A 140 -13.24 -14.02 0.23
N GLU A 141 -14.12 -13.23 0.85
CA GLU A 141 -15.55 -13.56 0.99
C GLU A 141 -16.29 -13.51 -0.35
N ASN A 142 -15.80 -12.76 -1.33
CA ASN A 142 -16.37 -12.68 -2.69
C ASN A 142 -15.89 -13.80 -3.63
N GLY A 143 -14.91 -14.61 -3.21
CA GLY A 143 -14.36 -15.71 -3.98
C GLY A 143 -14.81 -17.08 -3.48
N VAL A 144 -14.23 -18.12 -4.07
CA VAL A 144 -14.39 -19.49 -3.64
C VAL A 144 -13.35 -19.81 -2.56
N ARG A 145 -13.78 -20.06 -1.35
CA ARG A 145 -12.91 -20.40 -0.22
C ARG A 145 -12.27 -21.76 -0.42
N LEU A 146 -10.97 -21.87 -0.22
CA LEU A 146 -10.20 -23.09 -0.41
C LEU A 146 -9.53 -23.55 0.90
N ASP A 147 -8.92 -22.61 1.64
CA ASP A 147 -8.14 -22.87 2.86
C ASP A 147 -7.14 -24.04 2.71
N ALA A 148 -6.36 -24.00 1.64
CA ALA A 148 -5.41 -25.05 1.28
C ALA A 148 -3.95 -24.59 1.49
N ALA A 149 -3.02 -25.54 1.60
CA ALA A 149 -1.59 -25.24 1.51
C ALA A 149 -1.28 -24.70 0.10
N VAL A 150 -0.38 -23.71 0.04
CA VAL A 150 0.11 -23.21 -1.26
C VAL A 150 1.01 -24.27 -1.87
N SER A 151 0.68 -24.69 -3.09
CA SER A 151 1.50 -25.62 -3.86
C SER A 151 1.47 -25.26 -5.34
N PHE A 152 2.54 -25.61 -6.02
CA PHE A 152 2.68 -25.45 -7.48
C PHE A 152 1.49 -26.05 -8.22
N ASP A 153 1.17 -27.34 -7.95
CA ASP A 153 0.13 -28.06 -8.67
C ASP A 153 -1.26 -27.44 -8.47
N LEU A 154 -1.54 -26.93 -7.26
CA LEU A 154 -2.81 -26.28 -6.96
C LEU A 154 -2.93 -24.95 -7.70
N LEU A 155 -1.88 -24.13 -7.72
CA LEU A 155 -1.87 -22.86 -8.45
C LEU A 155 -2.02 -23.08 -9.97
N ILE A 156 -1.31 -24.06 -10.54
CA ILE A 156 -1.47 -24.44 -11.95
C ILE A 156 -2.91 -24.88 -12.24
N SER A 157 -3.49 -25.70 -11.36
CA SER A 157 -4.86 -26.20 -11.52
C SER A 157 -5.89 -25.08 -11.48
N ILE A 158 -5.72 -24.10 -10.57
CA ILE A 158 -6.61 -22.94 -10.45
C ILE A 158 -6.61 -22.13 -11.74
N PHE A 159 -5.44 -21.79 -12.28
CA PHE A 159 -5.34 -20.89 -13.43
C PHE A 159 -5.44 -21.62 -14.79
N THR A 160 -5.60 -22.95 -14.78
CA THR A 160 -5.85 -23.69 -16.05
C THR A 160 -7.14 -23.16 -16.70
N PRO A 161 -7.08 -22.71 -17.97
CA PRO A 161 -8.24 -22.17 -18.66
C PRO A 161 -9.40 -23.16 -18.72
N GLY A 162 -10.62 -22.67 -18.56
CA GLY A 162 -11.84 -23.50 -18.56
C GLY A 162 -12.20 -24.11 -17.21
N THR A 163 -11.38 -23.95 -16.17
CA THR A 163 -11.76 -24.33 -14.79
C THR A 163 -12.64 -23.24 -14.15
N PRO A 164 -13.53 -23.61 -13.20
CA PRO A 164 -14.36 -22.59 -12.51
C PRO A 164 -13.59 -21.56 -11.70
N LEU A 165 -12.31 -21.83 -11.38
CA LEU A 165 -11.49 -21.00 -10.47
C LEU A 165 -10.53 -20.07 -11.20
N HIS A 166 -10.38 -20.15 -12.53
CA HIS A 166 -9.35 -19.42 -13.27
C HIS A 166 -9.69 -17.94 -13.51
N ASP A 167 -10.97 -17.57 -13.41
CA ASP A 167 -11.41 -16.19 -13.62
C ASP A 167 -11.46 -15.43 -12.29
N GLY A 168 -10.44 -14.64 -12.05
CA GLY A 168 -10.24 -13.88 -10.82
C GLY A 168 -8.87 -14.07 -10.21
N ALA A 169 -8.72 -13.61 -8.98
CA ALA A 169 -7.47 -13.71 -8.22
C ALA A 169 -7.46 -14.92 -7.28
N ALA A 170 -6.27 -15.49 -7.08
CA ALA A 170 -5.98 -16.38 -5.98
C ALA A 170 -5.38 -15.57 -4.82
N ILE A 171 -5.97 -15.61 -3.64
CA ILE A 171 -5.51 -14.85 -2.47
C ILE A 171 -4.81 -15.78 -1.49
N ILE A 172 -3.54 -15.45 -1.20
CA ILE A 172 -2.71 -16.11 -0.20
C ILE A 172 -2.70 -15.27 1.06
N ARG A 173 -3.06 -15.91 2.16
CA ARG A 173 -3.15 -15.31 3.48
C ARG A 173 -2.48 -16.21 4.50
N GLN A 174 -1.53 -15.67 5.28
CA GLN A 174 -0.81 -16.42 6.32
C GLN A 174 -0.17 -17.72 5.80
N GLY A 175 0.46 -17.68 4.61
CA GLY A 175 1.09 -18.84 3.99
C GLY A 175 0.11 -19.89 3.42
N ARG A 176 -1.20 -19.61 3.41
CA ARG A 176 -2.23 -20.51 2.88
C ARG A 176 -3.01 -19.87 1.74
N LEU A 177 -3.43 -20.65 0.80
CA LEU A 177 -4.35 -20.24 -0.26
C LEU A 177 -5.75 -20.14 0.32
N ALA A 178 -6.17 -18.92 0.66
CA ALA A 178 -7.43 -18.66 1.34
C ALA A 178 -8.64 -18.83 0.42
N ALA A 179 -8.55 -18.29 -0.82
CA ALA A 179 -9.61 -18.35 -1.82
C ALA A 179 -9.05 -18.20 -3.24
N ALA A 180 -9.84 -18.60 -4.24
CA ALA A 180 -9.62 -18.34 -5.65
C ALA A 180 -10.88 -17.76 -6.30
N ALA A 181 -10.79 -17.36 -7.58
CA ALA A 181 -11.85 -16.65 -8.30
C ALA A 181 -12.34 -15.41 -7.55
N CYS A 182 -11.43 -14.71 -6.87
CA CYS A 182 -11.76 -13.48 -6.14
C CYS A 182 -11.84 -12.30 -7.09
N PHE A 183 -12.93 -11.52 -7.01
CA PHE A 183 -13.06 -10.28 -7.74
C PHE A 183 -12.38 -9.15 -6.97
N LEU A 184 -11.55 -8.39 -7.69
CA LEU A 184 -10.77 -7.29 -7.12
C LEU A 184 -11.17 -5.96 -7.79
N PRO A 185 -10.97 -4.83 -7.11
CA PRO A 185 -11.19 -3.52 -7.69
C PRO A 185 -10.23 -3.31 -8.87
N LEU A 186 -10.72 -2.60 -9.89
CA LEU A 186 -9.89 -2.22 -11.03
C LEU A 186 -9.37 -0.80 -10.82
N THR A 187 -8.09 -0.57 -11.14
CA THR A 187 -7.54 0.80 -11.14
C THR A 187 -8.35 1.72 -12.02
N GLN A 188 -8.59 2.93 -11.54
CA GLN A 188 -9.26 3.99 -12.28
C GLN A 188 -8.29 4.88 -13.06
N ASN A 189 -7.00 4.59 -13.02
CA ASN A 189 -6.01 5.35 -13.77
C ASN A 189 -6.17 5.10 -15.28
N ALA A 190 -6.68 6.11 -15.99
CA ALA A 190 -7.02 6.04 -17.40
C ALA A 190 -5.80 5.82 -18.32
N GLU A 191 -4.61 6.24 -17.91
CA GLU A 191 -3.39 6.04 -18.69
C GLU A 191 -2.96 4.57 -18.67
N LEU A 192 -2.96 3.95 -17.50
CA LEU A 192 -2.59 2.55 -17.32
C LEU A 192 -3.65 1.58 -17.87
N SER A 193 -4.91 2.00 -17.90
CA SER A 193 -6.00 1.16 -18.39
C SER A 193 -5.96 0.84 -19.88
N LYS A 194 -5.19 1.60 -20.67
CA LYS A 194 -5.04 1.38 -22.11
C LYS A 194 -3.97 0.36 -22.46
N GLU A 195 -2.98 0.18 -21.59
CA GLU A 195 -1.82 -0.69 -21.82
C GLU A 195 -2.00 -2.08 -21.22
N PHE A 196 -2.89 -2.22 -20.23
CA PHE A 196 -3.00 -3.42 -19.41
C PHE A 196 -4.37 -4.10 -19.51
N GLY A 197 -4.37 -5.43 -19.59
CA GLY A 197 -5.58 -6.26 -19.50
C GLY A 197 -6.21 -6.23 -18.11
N THR A 198 -7.36 -6.88 -17.97
CA THR A 198 -8.19 -6.87 -16.76
C THR A 198 -7.44 -7.34 -15.51
N ARG A 199 -6.61 -8.38 -15.59
CA ARG A 199 -5.82 -8.91 -14.46
C ARG A 199 -4.77 -7.91 -13.97
N HIS A 200 -4.11 -7.18 -14.86
CA HIS A 200 -3.16 -6.14 -14.49
C HIS A 200 -3.87 -4.95 -13.82
N ARG A 201 -5.02 -4.55 -14.34
CA ARG A 201 -5.85 -3.49 -13.75
C ARG A 201 -6.37 -3.87 -12.37
N ALA A 202 -6.71 -5.14 -12.17
CA ALA A 202 -7.11 -5.68 -10.86
C ALA A 202 -5.94 -5.73 -9.88
N ALA A 203 -4.74 -6.11 -10.33
CA ALA A 203 -3.52 -6.08 -9.52
C ALA A 203 -3.17 -4.67 -9.05
N LEU A 204 -3.25 -3.69 -9.95
CA LEU A 204 -3.06 -2.29 -9.58
C LEU A 204 -4.15 -1.82 -8.61
N GLY A 205 -5.42 -2.10 -8.89
CA GLY A 205 -6.54 -1.66 -8.06
C GLY A 205 -6.43 -2.16 -6.63
N ILE A 206 -6.13 -3.45 -6.43
CA ILE A 206 -5.94 -3.98 -5.07
C ILE A 206 -4.71 -3.39 -4.38
N SER A 207 -3.63 -3.12 -5.10
CA SER A 207 -2.42 -2.48 -4.55
C SER A 207 -2.59 -0.98 -4.28
N GLU A 208 -3.57 -0.31 -4.91
CA GLU A 208 -3.97 1.07 -4.61
C GLU A 208 -4.81 1.15 -3.32
N GLU A 209 -5.68 0.16 -3.09
CA GLU A 209 -6.60 0.14 -1.94
C GLU A 209 -5.99 -0.49 -0.69
N THR A 210 -4.99 -1.38 -0.84
CA THR A 210 -4.37 -2.14 0.26
C THR A 210 -2.85 -2.15 0.15
N ASP A 211 -2.18 -2.70 1.16
CA ASP A 211 -0.74 -2.94 1.14
C ASP A 211 -0.36 -4.32 0.56
N ALA A 212 -1.30 -5.00 -0.10
CA ALA A 212 -1.07 -6.32 -0.69
C ALA A 212 -0.09 -6.26 -1.86
N VAL A 213 0.62 -7.37 -2.07
CA VAL A 213 1.47 -7.58 -3.24
C VAL A 213 0.74 -8.47 -4.22
N ALA A 214 0.59 -8.01 -5.47
CA ALA A 214 -0.07 -8.78 -6.51
C ALA A 214 0.92 -9.17 -7.63
N VAL A 215 0.98 -10.45 -7.96
CA VAL A 215 1.76 -11.00 -9.07
C VAL A 215 0.83 -11.35 -10.20
N VAL A 216 1.13 -10.85 -11.40
CA VAL A 216 0.31 -11.03 -12.61
C VAL A 216 1.11 -11.73 -13.68
N VAL A 217 0.49 -12.66 -14.37
CA VAL A 217 0.98 -13.25 -15.62
C VAL A 217 0.07 -12.83 -16.76
N SER A 218 0.64 -12.23 -17.79
CA SER A 218 -0.08 -11.86 -19.01
C SER A 218 -0.39 -13.09 -19.85
N GLU A 219 -1.64 -13.27 -20.22
CA GLU A 219 -2.04 -14.35 -21.16
C GLU A 219 -1.65 -14.06 -22.62
N GLU A 220 -1.45 -12.78 -22.96
CA GLU A 220 -1.07 -12.37 -24.32
C GLU A 220 0.44 -12.51 -24.55
N THR A 221 1.24 -12.00 -23.60
CA THR A 221 2.69 -11.88 -23.76
C THR A 221 3.47 -12.93 -22.96
N GLY A 222 2.90 -13.46 -21.88
CA GLY A 222 3.60 -14.31 -20.92
C GLY A 222 4.50 -13.51 -19.95
N VAL A 223 4.45 -12.18 -20.00
CA VAL A 223 5.24 -11.33 -19.09
C VAL A 223 4.72 -11.43 -17.66
N ILE A 224 5.65 -11.54 -16.71
CA ILE A 224 5.34 -11.52 -15.28
C ILE A 224 5.50 -10.08 -14.80
N SER A 225 4.49 -9.59 -14.08
CA SER A 225 4.47 -8.25 -13.49
C SER A 225 4.12 -8.35 -12.01
N LEU A 226 4.58 -7.37 -11.23
CA LEU A 226 4.27 -7.24 -9.82
C LEU A 226 3.69 -5.85 -9.55
N ALA A 227 2.54 -5.81 -8.89
CA ALA A 227 1.91 -4.56 -8.43
C ALA A 227 2.05 -4.43 -6.91
N PHE A 228 2.47 -3.25 -6.46
CA PHE A 228 2.60 -2.88 -5.06
C PHE A 228 2.51 -1.35 -4.90
N ASP A 229 1.77 -0.88 -3.91
CA ASP A 229 1.58 0.56 -3.60
C ASP A 229 1.15 1.40 -4.82
N GLY A 230 0.23 0.86 -5.62
CA GLY A 230 -0.29 1.51 -6.84
C GLY A 230 0.70 1.60 -8.00
N GLN A 231 1.84 0.92 -7.90
CA GLN A 231 2.87 0.88 -8.94
C GLN A 231 3.01 -0.53 -9.50
N MET A 232 3.32 -0.63 -10.79
CA MET A 232 3.57 -1.90 -11.45
C MET A 232 4.98 -1.97 -11.99
N THR A 233 5.67 -3.06 -11.68
CA THR A 233 6.96 -3.41 -12.27
C THR A 233 6.72 -4.59 -13.22
N THR A 234 7.07 -4.43 -14.47
CA THR A 234 6.86 -5.42 -15.53
C THR A 234 8.15 -6.13 -15.90
N ASP A 235 8.04 -7.24 -16.65
CA ASP A 235 9.16 -8.02 -17.20
C ASP A 235 10.10 -8.57 -16.13
N LEU A 236 9.50 -9.22 -15.12
CA LEU A 236 10.25 -9.83 -14.03
C LEU A 236 10.64 -11.27 -14.38
N ASP A 237 11.93 -11.58 -14.27
CA ASP A 237 12.40 -12.96 -14.26
C ASP A 237 12.17 -13.63 -12.89
N ALA A 238 12.28 -14.97 -12.85
CA ALA A 238 12.04 -15.76 -11.64
C ALA A 238 12.91 -15.30 -10.45
N LYS A 239 14.18 -14.93 -10.71
CA LYS A 239 15.11 -14.50 -9.66
C LYS A 239 14.73 -13.14 -9.10
N THR A 240 14.42 -12.20 -9.96
CA THR A 240 14.00 -10.84 -9.56
C THR A 240 12.67 -10.88 -8.85
N LEU A 241 11.68 -11.65 -9.37
CA LEU A 241 10.40 -11.85 -8.70
C LEU A 241 10.58 -12.39 -7.29
N ARG A 242 11.37 -13.47 -7.11
CA ARG A 242 11.65 -14.06 -5.81
C ARG A 242 12.26 -13.05 -4.84
N ASN A 243 13.30 -12.33 -5.28
CA ASN A 243 14.00 -11.35 -4.45
C ASN A 243 13.07 -10.19 -4.04
N THR A 244 12.23 -9.73 -4.96
CA THR A 244 11.26 -8.66 -4.70
C THR A 244 10.18 -9.12 -3.73
N LEU A 245 9.61 -10.32 -3.91
CA LEU A 245 8.65 -10.90 -2.97
C LEU A 245 9.26 -11.06 -1.57
N TYR A 246 10.48 -11.59 -1.48
CA TYR A 246 11.18 -11.74 -0.20
C TYR A 246 11.40 -10.38 0.49
N LYS A 247 11.84 -9.37 -0.26
CA LYS A 247 12.02 -8.01 0.26
C LYS A 247 10.72 -7.44 0.80
N LEU A 248 9.65 -7.45 -0.01
CA LEU A 248 8.37 -6.85 0.36
C LEU A 248 7.64 -7.59 1.48
N LEU A 249 7.73 -8.93 1.52
CA LEU A 249 6.94 -9.75 2.43
C LEU A 249 7.69 -10.17 3.70
N VAL A 250 9.02 -10.18 3.66
CA VAL A 250 9.84 -10.61 4.80
C VAL A 250 10.65 -9.45 5.37
N THR A 251 11.43 -8.73 4.53
CA THR A 251 12.39 -7.73 5.02
C THR A 251 11.68 -6.43 5.42
N ASP A 252 10.76 -5.93 4.61
CA ASP A 252 10.06 -4.66 4.88
C ASP A 252 9.00 -4.80 5.99
N LEU A 253 8.58 -6.03 6.28
CA LEU A 253 7.72 -6.32 7.42
C LEU A 253 8.51 -6.48 8.74
N HIS A 254 9.81 -6.75 8.65
CA HIS A 254 10.73 -6.89 9.77
C HIS A 254 11.98 -6.05 9.50
N PRO A 255 11.96 -4.73 9.72
CA PRO A 255 13.21 -3.97 9.73
C PRO A 255 14.09 -4.62 10.80
N ARG A 256 15.23 -5.18 10.39
CA ARG A 256 16.22 -5.78 11.31
C ARG A 256 16.61 -4.69 12.31
N THR A 257 16.04 -4.75 13.51
CA THR A 257 16.59 -4.07 14.67
C THR A 257 17.93 -4.72 14.99
N GLY A 258 19.01 -4.02 14.66
CA GLY A 258 20.33 -4.27 15.19
C GLY A 258 21.14 -5.36 14.50
N ALA A 259 21.94 -4.96 13.49
CA ALA A 259 23.27 -5.56 13.36
C ALA A 259 24.23 -4.67 14.17
N PRO A 260 24.95 -5.18 15.17
CA PRO A 260 26.06 -4.44 15.74
C PRO A 260 27.18 -4.32 14.72
N ALA A 261 27.85 -3.16 14.77
CA ALA A 261 29.02 -2.80 13.96
C ALA A 261 30.20 -3.78 14.12
#